data_5c336e5e0f60a193072c0c7163854e08
#
_entry.id   5c336e5e0f60a193072c0c7163854e08
#
_cell.length_a   1.000
_cell.length_b   1.000
_cell.length_c   1.000
_cell.angle_alpha   90.00
_cell.angle_beta   90.00
_cell.angle_gamma   90.00
#
_symmetry.space_group_name_H-M   'P 1'
#
loop_
_entity.id
_entity.type
_entity.pdbx_description
1 polymer ?
#
loop_
_entity_poly.entity_id
_entity_poly.type
_entity_poly.pdbx_seq_one_letter_code
_entity_poly.pdbx_strand_id
1 'polypeptide(L)' 'MNIPLAHKIISEAEAQPFGFLKVQGHDLAHEVQLMAEAGLVKARGSDRFQPTEAIITRVTHAGHQFYRAFKNRRILATT' A
#
# COMPACT_ATOMS: atom_id res chain seq x y z
N MET A 1 3.14 -10.37 -3.76
CA MET A 1 3.13 -9.08 -3.04
C MET A 1 4.12 -9.14 -1.89
N ASN A 2 4.91 -8.09 -1.73
CA ASN A 2 5.88 -7.99 -0.64
C ASN A 2 5.16 -7.43 0.59
N ILE A 3 4.90 -8.26 1.58
CA ILE A 3 4.09 -7.88 2.75
C ILE A 3 4.71 -6.73 3.55
N PRO A 4 6.00 -6.75 3.92
CA PRO A 4 6.59 -5.62 4.64
C PRO A 4 6.54 -4.31 3.84
N LEU A 5 6.77 -4.37 2.54
CA LEU A 5 6.72 -3.19 1.68
C LEU A 5 5.28 -2.66 1.57
N ALA A 6 4.31 -3.55 1.38
CA ALA A 6 2.91 -3.16 1.32
C ALA A 6 2.46 -2.50 2.63
N HIS A 7 2.88 -3.04 3.76
CA HIS A 7 2.58 -2.45 5.07
C HIS A 7 3.18 -1.05 5.20
N LYS A 8 4.43 -0.89 4.75
CA LYS A 8 5.10 0.41 4.80
C LYS A 8 4.35 1.44 3.95
N ILE A 9 3.94 1.04 2.74
CA ILE A 9 3.20 1.93 1.83
C ILE A 9 1.87 2.34 2.45
N ILE A 10 1.13 1.39 3.02
CA ILE A 10 -0.16 1.70 3.67
C ILE A 10 0.06 2.60 4.88
N SER A 11 1.11 2.37 5.65
CA SER A 11 1.43 3.21 6.80
C SER A 11 1.66 4.66 6.37
N GLU A 12 2.37 4.87 5.28
CA GLU A 12 2.61 6.21 4.76
C GLU A 12 1.32 6.85 4.23
N ALA A 13 0.48 6.07 3.55
CA ALA A 13 -0.80 6.57 3.05
C ALA A 13 -1.74 6.95 4.20
N GLU A 14 -1.76 6.16 5.26
CA GLU A 14 -2.57 6.44 6.45
C GLU A 14 -2.13 7.72 7.15
N ALA A 15 -0.86 8.08 7.04
CA ALA A 15 -0.33 9.31 7.63
C ALA A 15 -0.75 10.56 6.85
N GLN A 16 -1.28 10.41 5.63
CA GLN A 16 -1.74 11.55 4.83
C GLN A 16 -3.18 11.90 5.21
N PRO A 17 -3.56 13.20 5.13
CA PRO A 17 -4.89 13.65 5.57
C PRO A 17 -6.06 12.93 4.91
N PHE A 18 -5.93 12.54 3.64
CA PHE A 18 -7.01 11.91 2.89
C PHE A 18 -6.63 10.55 2.32
N GLY A 19 -5.53 9.98 2.81
CA GLY A 19 -5.06 8.71 2.30
C GLY A 19 -4.42 8.77 0.92
N PHE A 20 -4.14 9.98 0.41
CA PHE A 20 -3.45 10.15 -0.85
C PHE A 20 -1.96 9.95 -0.68
N LEU A 21 -1.37 9.11 -1.52
CA LEU A 21 0.07 8.92 -1.51
C LEU A 21 0.55 8.70 -2.94
N LYS A 22 1.49 9.54 -3.39
CA LYS A 22 2.15 9.34 -4.67
C LYS A 22 3.46 8.61 -4.44
N VAL A 23 3.65 7.52 -5.16
CA VAL A 23 4.91 6.77 -5.14
C VAL A 23 5.56 6.85 -6.51
N GLN A 24 6.88 6.89 -6.53
CA GLN A 24 7.66 6.92 -7.75
C GLN A 24 8.69 5.80 -7.72
N GLY A 25 9.01 5.30 -8.90
CA GLY A 25 9.92 4.20 -9.06
C GLY A 25 9.18 2.92 -9.39
N HIS A 26 9.82 2.08 -10.20
CA HIS A 26 9.22 0.87 -10.73
C HIS A 26 8.78 -0.08 -9.61
N ASP A 27 9.63 -0.31 -8.61
CA ASP A 27 9.34 -1.28 -7.56
C ASP A 27 8.16 -0.84 -6.70
N LEU A 28 8.11 0.43 -6.31
CA LEU A 28 7.01 0.95 -5.50
C LEU A 28 5.71 0.99 -6.28
N ALA A 29 5.76 1.45 -7.53
CA ALA A 29 4.57 1.51 -8.38
C ALA A 29 4.02 0.12 -8.65
N HIS A 30 4.89 -0.86 -8.90
CA HIS A 30 4.48 -2.23 -9.11
C HIS A 30 3.81 -2.80 -7.84
N GLU A 31 4.39 -2.52 -6.68
CA GLU A 31 3.81 -2.98 -5.42
C GLU A 31 2.42 -2.39 -5.19
N VAL A 32 2.23 -1.10 -5.47
CA VAL A 32 0.92 -0.46 -5.36
C VAL A 32 -0.08 -1.11 -6.31
N GLN A 33 0.35 -1.47 -7.52
CA GLN A 33 -0.50 -2.16 -8.47
C GLN A 33 -0.98 -3.51 -7.90
N LEU A 34 -0.07 -4.29 -7.31
CA LEU A 34 -0.42 -5.56 -6.67
C LEU A 34 -1.38 -5.36 -5.51
N MET A 35 -1.16 -4.32 -4.71
CA MET A 35 -2.03 -4.00 -3.59
C MET A 35 -3.43 -3.61 -4.07
N ALA A 36 -3.52 -2.88 -5.17
CA ALA A 36 -4.81 -2.53 -5.76
C ALA A 36 -5.54 -3.76 -6.29
N GLU A 37 -4.83 -4.68 -6.92
CA GLU A 37 -5.40 -5.93 -7.40
C GLU A 37 -5.90 -6.80 -6.24
N ALA A 38 -5.21 -6.74 -5.10
CA ALA A 38 -5.62 -7.46 -3.90
C ALA A 38 -6.76 -6.77 -3.15
N GLY A 39 -7.18 -5.58 -3.59
CA GLY A 39 -8.28 -4.86 -2.96
C GLY A 39 -7.90 -4.07 -1.72
N LEU A 40 -6.61 -3.88 -1.46
CA LEU A 40 -6.15 -3.16 -0.25
C LEU A 40 -6.19 -1.64 -0.41
N VAL A 41 -6.03 -1.16 -1.64
CA VAL A 41 -6.04 0.27 -1.94
C VAL A 41 -6.77 0.50 -3.25
N LYS A 42 -7.21 1.74 -3.44
CA LYS A 42 -7.60 2.23 -4.76
C LYS A 42 -6.49 3.13 -5.25
N ALA A 43 -6.04 2.90 -6.47
CA ALA A 43 -4.88 3.59 -7.00
C ALA A 43 -4.99 3.81 -8.50
N ARG A 44 -4.23 4.80 -8.99
CA ARG A 44 -4.04 5.06 -10.41
C ARG A 44 -2.57 4.92 -10.73
N GLY A 45 -2.27 4.32 -11.87
CA GLY A 45 -0.89 4.15 -12.34
C GLY A 45 -0.70 4.73 -13.72
N SER A 46 0.57 5.01 -14.06
CA SER A 46 0.92 5.58 -15.35
C SER A 46 0.93 4.54 -16.47
N ASP A 47 1.30 3.31 -16.16
CA ASP A 47 1.40 2.24 -17.15
C ASP A 47 1.15 0.89 -16.48
N ARG A 48 0.30 0.09 -17.13
CA ARG A 48 -0.08 -1.21 -16.60
C ARG A 48 1.06 -2.23 -16.68
N PHE A 49 1.91 -2.14 -17.69
CA PHE A 49 2.96 -3.12 -17.94
C PHE A 49 4.29 -2.71 -17.34
N GLN A 50 4.60 -1.42 -17.33
CA GLN A 50 5.83 -0.89 -16.76
C GLN A 50 5.50 0.33 -15.91
N PRO A 51 4.89 0.12 -14.74
CA PRO A 51 4.51 1.24 -13.90
C PRO A 51 5.75 1.96 -13.38
N THR A 52 5.81 3.27 -13.58
CA THR A 52 6.89 4.11 -13.07
C THR A 52 6.43 5.00 -11.95
N GLU A 53 5.11 5.21 -11.82
CA GLU A 53 4.53 5.94 -10.71
C GLU A 53 3.13 5.43 -10.45
N ALA A 54 2.65 5.63 -9.24
CA ALA A 54 1.30 5.29 -8.85
C ALA A 54 0.82 6.28 -7.80
N ILE A 55 -0.48 6.54 -7.80
CA ILE A 55 -1.10 7.41 -6.81
C ILE A 55 -2.17 6.60 -6.10
N ILE A 56 -1.98 6.40 -4.80
CA ILE A 56 -3.03 5.81 -3.97
C ILE A 56 -4.05 6.90 -3.69
N THR A 57 -5.30 6.65 -4.06
CA THR A 57 -6.39 7.60 -3.84
C THR A 57 -7.16 7.28 -2.58
N ARG A 58 -7.11 6.04 -2.10
CA ARG A 58 -7.81 5.64 -0.89
C ARG A 58 -7.28 4.29 -0.41
N VAL A 59 -7.15 4.14 0.91
CA VAL A 59 -6.94 2.84 1.55
C VAL A 59 -8.32 2.25 1.82
N THR A 60 -8.55 1.02 1.36
CA THR A 60 -9.84 0.36 1.53
C THR A 60 -10.01 -0.20 2.93
N HIS A 61 -11.22 -0.65 3.26
CA HIS A 61 -11.46 -1.34 4.52
C HIS A 61 -10.54 -2.56 4.67
N ALA A 62 -10.37 -3.33 3.60
CA ALA A 62 -9.45 -4.47 3.61
C ALA A 62 -8.00 -4.03 3.83
N GLY A 63 -7.61 -2.88 3.28
CA GLY A 63 -6.29 -2.32 3.52
C GLY A 63 -6.07 -1.93 4.98
N HIS A 64 -7.06 -1.33 5.62
CA HIS A 64 -6.99 -1.02 7.05
C HIS A 64 -6.87 -2.27 7.89
N GLN A 65 -7.62 -3.31 7.56
CA GLN A 65 -7.55 -4.59 8.28
C GLN A 65 -6.17 -5.23 8.10
N PHE A 66 -5.63 -5.21 6.91
CA PHE A 66 -4.29 -5.70 6.62
C PHE A 66 -3.24 -4.96 7.46
N TYR A 67 -3.33 -3.64 7.51
CA TYR A 67 -2.41 -2.81 8.27
C TYR A 67 -2.43 -3.17 9.75
N ARG A 68 -3.63 -3.28 10.32
CA ARG A 68 -3.78 -3.62 11.74
C ARG A 68 -3.29 -5.03 12.05
N ALA A 69 -3.58 -5.98 11.19
CA ALA A 69 -3.17 -7.37 11.40
C ALA A 69 -1.65 -7.49 11.40
N PHE A 70 -0.97 -6.84 10.45
CA PHE A 70 0.48 -6.88 10.37
C PHE A 70 1.11 -6.17 11.57
N LYS A 71 0.58 -5.02 11.95
CA LYS A 71 1.06 -4.26 13.10
C LYS A 71 0.94 -5.07 14.39
N ASN A 72 -0.20 -5.72 14.58
CA ASN A 72 -0.44 -6.54 15.77
C ASN A 72 0.49 -7.74 15.82
N ARG A 73 0.77 -8.38 14.68
CA ARG A 73 1.71 -9.49 14.62
C ARG A 73 3.12 -9.05 15.01
N ARG A 74 3.55 -7.87 14.58
CA ARG A 74 4.85 -7.34 14.96
C ARG A 74 4.95 -7.12 16.47
N ILE A 75 3.90 -6.59 17.08
CA ILE A 75 3.88 -6.36 18.51
C ILE A 75 3.95 -7.69 19.26
N LEU A 76 3.18 -8.68 18.82
CA LEU A 76 3.19 -10.00 19.44
C LEU A 76 4.54 -10.70 19.26
N ALA A 77 5.21 -10.48 18.14
CA ALA A 77 6.51 -11.10 17.87
C ALA A 77 7.63 -10.48 18.71
N THR A 78 7.46 -9.24 19.18
CA THR A 78 8.48 -8.57 19.99
C THR A 78 8.27 -8.76 21.48
N THR A 79 7.18 -9.31 21.88
CA THR A 79 6.90 -9.63 23.28
C THR A 79 7.17 -11.11 23.56
#